data_7cdfcd60dec87b090dd762d8f6376da8
#
_entry.id   7cdfcd60dec87b090dd762d8f6376da8
#
_cell.length_a   1.000
_cell.length_b   1.000
_cell.length_c   1.000
_cell.angle_alpha   90.00
_cell.angle_beta   90.00
_cell.angle_gamma   90.00
#
_symmetry.space_group_name_H-M   'P 1'
#
loop_
_entity.id
_entity.type
_entity.pdbx_description
1 polymer ?
#
loop_
_entity_poly.entity_id
_entity_poly.type
_entity_poly.pdbx_seq_one_letter_code
_entity_poly.pdbx_strand_id
1 'polypeptide(L)'
;MIPGWEKAELAKILIVDDDSAVQQTIRLLLERAGHSVVTASDGRNGLAQFESGDFDLLFLDIFMPGMDGFETMRLVHQKKPLTPIVVISGRPVPSDSGPDFLTMAMKLGAVSQLQKPFKPAELLAAVTGCLEAAARLSASTRPASGVASGP
;
A
#
# COMPACT_ATOMS: atom_id res chain seq x y z
N MET A 1 18.72 23.96 1.48
CA MET A 1 17.62 23.72 2.43
C MET A 1 16.70 22.64 1.86
N ILE A 2 16.39 21.66 2.67
CA ILE A 2 15.41 20.66 2.28
C ILE A 2 14.03 21.21 2.62
N PRO A 3 13.16 21.35 1.63
CA PRO A 3 11.80 21.79 1.91
C PRO A 3 11.09 20.81 2.83
N GLY A 4 10.22 21.30 3.69
CA GLY A 4 9.48 20.45 4.61
C GLY A 4 8.66 19.36 3.92
N TRP A 5 8.19 19.63 2.73
CA TRP A 5 7.39 18.66 1.98
C TRP A 5 8.20 17.42 1.59
N GLU A 6 9.50 17.55 1.42
CA GLU A 6 10.32 16.38 1.09
C GLU A 6 10.30 15.35 2.20
N LYS A 7 10.33 15.80 3.45
CA LYS A 7 10.24 14.87 4.58
C LYS A 7 8.87 14.22 4.67
N ALA A 8 7.82 14.96 4.34
CA ALA A 8 6.47 14.45 4.38
C ALA A 8 6.23 13.38 3.31
N GLU A 9 7.05 13.35 2.27
CA GLU A 9 6.91 12.37 1.20
C GLU A 9 7.66 11.06 1.47
N LEU A 10 8.55 11.04 2.48
CA LEU A 10 9.26 9.80 2.81
C LEU A 10 8.36 8.88 3.61
N ALA A 11 8.40 7.61 3.27
CA ALA A 11 7.52 6.63 3.87
C ALA A 11 8.23 5.31 4.11
N LYS A 12 7.69 4.54 5.05
CA LYS A 12 8.09 3.16 5.27
C LYS A 12 7.07 2.27 4.58
N ILE A 13 7.52 1.48 3.63
CA ILE A 13 6.67 0.74 2.72
C ILE A 13 6.95 -0.76 2.82
N LEU A 14 5.88 -1.55 2.94
CA LEU A 14 5.97 -3.00 2.92
C LEU A 14 5.52 -3.51 1.56
N ILE A 15 6.30 -4.41 0.98
CA ILE A 15 5.97 -5.03 -0.31
C ILE A 15 5.79 -6.52 -0.09
N VAL A 16 4.61 -7.03 -0.41
CA VAL A 16 4.30 -8.46 -0.29
C VAL A 16 4.03 -9.00 -1.68
N ASP A 17 4.97 -9.78 -2.20
CA ASP A 17 4.89 -10.35 -3.55
C ASP A 17 5.81 -11.57 -3.59
N ASP A 18 5.33 -12.68 -4.16
CA ASP A 18 6.12 -13.91 -4.24
C ASP A 18 7.16 -13.89 -5.35
N ASP A 19 7.12 -12.92 -6.24
CA ASP A 19 8.08 -12.76 -7.32
C ASP A 19 9.23 -11.89 -6.86
N SER A 20 10.41 -12.49 -6.68
CA SER A 20 11.57 -11.77 -6.19
C SER A 20 12.04 -10.68 -7.14
N ALA A 21 11.88 -10.87 -8.44
CA ALA A 21 12.25 -9.84 -9.42
C ALA A 21 11.37 -8.60 -9.28
N VAL A 22 10.08 -8.79 -9.04
CA VAL A 22 9.16 -7.70 -8.81
C VAL A 22 9.51 -6.97 -7.51
N GLN A 23 9.77 -7.73 -6.44
CA GLN A 23 10.19 -7.15 -5.16
C GLN A 23 11.42 -6.25 -5.34
N GLN A 24 12.44 -6.75 -6.04
CA GLN A 24 13.68 -6.01 -6.23
C GLN A 24 13.46 -4.75 -7.06
N THR A 25 12.65 -4.85 -8.09
CA THR A 25 12.35 -3.70 -8.95
C THR A 25 11.65 -2.60 -8.16
N ILE A 26 10.61 -2.97 -7.43
CA ILE A 26 9.86 -2.00 -6.64
C ILE A 26 10.76 -1.41 -5.56
N ARG A 27 11.51 -2.25 -4.87
CA ARG A 27 12.41 -1.81 -3.82
C ARG A 27 13.41 -0.78 -4.34
N LEU A 28 14.06 -1.09 -5.47
CA LEU A 28 15.04 -0.20 -6.04
C LEU A 28 14.46 1.17 -6.38
N LEU A 29 13.29 1.17 -7.01
CA LEU A 29 12.64 2.41 -7.41
C LEU A 29 12.23 3.25 -6.21
N LEU A 30 11.68 2.61 -5.18
CA LEU A 30 11.21 3.32 -4.00
C LEU A 30 12.37 3.81 -3.13
N GLU A 31 13.43 3.01 -3.02
CA GLU A 31 14.61 3.44 -2.25
C GLU A 31 15.31 4.61 -2.93
N ARG A 32 15.33 4.64 -4.25
CA ARG A 32 15.87 5.78 -4.99
C ARG A 32 15.06 7.05 -4.75
N ALA A 33 13.78 6.89 -4.50
CA ALA A 33 12.92 8.03 -4.17
C ALA A 33 13.00 8.44 -2.70
N GLY A 34 13.80 7.74 -1.90
CA GLY A 34 14.04 8.08 -0.51
C GLY A 34 13.22 7.30 0.51
N HIS A 35 12.38 6.38 0.05
CA HIS A 35 11.54 5.60 0.96
C HIS A 35 12.30 4.44 1.58
N SER A 36 11.84 3.98 2.73
CA SER A 36 12.35 2.79 3.39
C SER A 36 11.46 1.62 3.00
N VAL A 37 12.06 0.49 2.60
CA VAL A 37 11.32 -0.62 2.03
C VAL A 37 11.65 -1.93 2.75
N VAL A 38 10.60 -2.68 3.09
CA VAL A 38 10.71 -4.04 3.61
C VAL A 38 9.95 -4.93 2.64
N THR A 39 10.47 -6.13 2.37
CA THR A 39 9.83 -7.08 1.46
C THR A 39 9.44 -8.35 2.19
N ALA A 40 8.36 -8.97 1.73
CA ALA A 40 7.94 -10.29 2.18
C ALA A 40 7.48 -11.08 0.97
N SER A 41 7.70 -12.38 1.01
CA SER A 41 7.47 -13.24 -0.17
C SER A 41 6.13 -13.97 -0.13
N ASP A 42 5.37 -13.85 0.94
CA ASP A 42 4.05 -14.44 1.04
C ASP A 42 3.20 -13.67 2.04
N GLY A 43 1.91 -13.99 2.07
CA GLY A 43 0.98 -13.27 2.90
C GLY A 43 1.23 -13.44 4.40
N ARG A 44 1.66 -14.62 4.81
CA ARG A 44 1.92 -14.89 6.22
C ARG A 44 3.11 -14.07 6.73
N ASN A 45 4.21 -14.08 5.99
CA ASN A 45 5.38 -13.27 6.32
C ASN A 45 5.05 -11.78 6.21
N GLY A 46 4.26 -11.41 5.21
CA GLY A 46 3.82 -10.03 5.07
C GLY A 46 3.04 -9.55 6.27
N LEU A 47 2.11 -10.36 6.74
CA LEU A 47 1.32 -10.01 7.92
C LEU A 47 2.20 -9.90 9.16
N ALA A 48 3.14 -10.84 9.34
CA ALA A 48 4.07 -10.79 10.47
C ALA A 48 4.91 -9.52 10.46
N GLN A 49 5.42 -9.13 9.30
CA GLN A 49 6.19 -7.90 9.16
C GLN A 49 5.31 -6.68 9.43
N PHE A 50 4.08 -6.71 8.94
CA PHE A 50 3.14 -5.61 9.14
C PHE A 50 2.83 -5.41 10.62
N GLU A 51 2.65 -6.50 11.36
CA GLU A 51 2.35 -6.44 12.78
C GLU A 51 3.51 -5.90 13.61
N SER A 52 4.74 -6.21 13.20
CA SER A 52 5.92 -5.82 13.97
C SER A 52 6.49 -4.47 13.56
N GLY A 53 6.00 -3.87 12.48
CA GLY A 53 6.49 -2.59 11.99
C GLY A 53 5.40 -1.56 11.85
N ASP A 54 5.79 -0.31 11.69
CA ASP A 54 4.87 0.78 11.42
C ASP A 54 5.04 1.20 9.97
N PHE A 55 4.16 0.71 9.13
CA PHE A 55 4.22 1.00 7.70
C PHE A 55 3.22 2.07 7.31
N ASP A 56 3.65 2.92 6.40
CA ASP A 56 2.80 3.98 5.88
C ASP A 56 2.01 3.53 4.65
N LEU A 57 2.43 2.43 4.04
CA LEU A 57 1.85 1.96 2.79
C LEU A 57 2.19 0.49 2.60
N LEU A 58 1.25 -0.27 2.04
CA LEU A 58 1.44 -1.68 1.71
C LEU A 58 1.17 -1.91 0.23
N PHE A 59 2.14 -2.54 -0.46
CA PHE A 59 1.92 -3.11 -1.79
C PHE A 59 1.68 -4.60 -1.60
N LEU A 60 0.61 -5.11 -2.17
CA LEU A 60 0.20 -6.49 -1.95
C LEU A 60 -0.21 -7.16 -3.26
N ASP A 61 0.50 -8.22 -3.62
CA ASP A 61 0.10 -9.08 -4.73
C ASP A 61 -1.07 -9.95 -4.27
N ILE A 62 -2.19 -9.88 -4.98
CA ILE A 62 -3.38 -10.63 -4.59
C ILE A 62 -3.40 -12.05 -5.14
N PHE A 63 -2.49 -12.38 -6.05
CA PHE A 63 -2.40 -13.74 -6.61
C PHE A 63 -1.11 -14.42 -6.18
N MET A 64 -1.08 -14.87 -4.92
CA MET A 64 0.07 -15.58 -4.35
C MET A 64 -0.35 -16.96 -3.87
N PRO A 65 0.56 -17.94 -3.90
CA PRO A 65 0.27 -19.24 -3.29
C PRO A 65 0.21 -19.14 -1.76
N GLY A 66 -0.53 -20.05 -1.14
CA GLY A 66 -0.67 -20.07 0.31
C GLY A 66 -1.80 -19.15 0.77
N MET A 67 -1.52 -18.34 1.79
CA MET A 67 -2.49 -17.34 2.23
C MET A 67 -2.71 -16.35 1.10
N ASP A 68 -3.95 -16.28 0.61
CA ASP A 68 -4.22 -15.44 -0.54
C ASP A 68 -4.19 -13.95 -0.18
N GLY A 69 -4.06 -13.13 -1.23
CA GLY A 69 -3.92 -11.70 -1.03
C GLY A 69 -5.14 -11.05 -0.40
N PHE A 70 -6.33 -11.56 -0.70
CA PHE A 70 -7.55 -11.00 -0.13
C PHE A 70 -7.61 -11.25 1.37
N GLU A 71 -7.24 -12.43 1.82
CA GLU A 71 -7.21 -12.73 3.25
C GLU A 71 -6.17 -11.87 3.97
N THR A 72 -4.97 -11.76 3.38
CA THR A 72 -3.93 -10.90 3.93
C THR A 72 -4.42 -9.46 4.04
N MET A 73 -5.07 -8.95 3.00
CA MET A 73 -5.58 -7.58 2.97
C MET A 73 -6.62 -7.37 4.05
N ARG A 74 -7.53 -8.33 4.22
CA ARG A 74 -8.56 -8.26 5.25
C ARG A 74 -7.95 -8.14 6.64
N LEU A 75 -6.95 -8.97 6.92
CA LEU A 75 -6.28 -8.96 8.21
C LEU A 75 -5.51 -7.68 8.47
N VAL A 76 -4.82 -7.18 7.45
CA VAL A 76 -4.11 -5.90 7.53
C VAL A 76 -5.09 -4.76 7.82
N HIS A 77 -6.19 -4.73 7.07
CA HIS A 77 -7.19 -3.68 7.23
C HIS A 77 -7.85 -3.72 8.61
N GLN A 78 -8.05 -4.90 9.15
CA GLN A 78 -8.60 -5.04 10.50
C GLN A 78 -7.65 -4.47 11.56
N LYS A 79 -6.35 -4.66 11.36
CA LYS A 79 -5.36 -4.21 12.33
C LYS A 79 -5.11 -2.70 12.26
N LYS A 80 -5.02 -2.17 11.05
CA LYS A 80 -4.76 -0.73 10.84
C LYS A 80 -5.57 -0.24 9.65
N PRO A 81 -6.83 0.14 9.89
CA PRO A 81 -7.74 0.50 8.78
C PRO A 81 -7.29 1.70 7.96
N LEU A 82 -6.43 2.55 8.51
CA LEU A 82 -5.99 3.75 7.80
C LEU A 82 -4.75 3.55 6.96
N THR A 83 -4.09 2.39 7.05
CA THR A 83 -2.92 2.11 6.21
C THR A 83 -3.39 1.84 4.79
N PRO A 84 -2.98 2.65 3.81
CA PRO A 84 -3.40 2.43 2.43
C PRO A 84 -2.75 1.17 1.85
N ILE A 85 -3.52 0.45 1.05
CA ILE A 85 -3.08 -0.77 0.40
C ILE A 85 -3.18 -0.58 -1.11
N VAL A 86 -2.06 -0.78 -1.82
CA VAL A 86 -2.03 -0.82 -3.27
C VAL A 86 -1.96 -2.28 -3.70
N VAL A 87 -2.96 -2.73 -4.41
CA VAL A 87 -3.03 -4.10 -4.90
C VAL A 87 -2.20 -4.23 -6.17
N ILE A 88 -1.39 -5.29 -6.23
CA ILE A 88 -0.63 -5.63 -7.43
C ILE A 88 -1.26 -6.87 -8.05
N SER A 89 -1.45 -6.86 -9.37
CA SER A 89 -2.02 -8.00 -10.08
C SER A 89 -1.20 -8.29 -11.33
N GLY A 90 -0.78 -9.54 -11.48
CA GLY A 90 -0.10 -10.00 -12.69
C GLY A 90 -1.04 -10.47 -13.77
N ARG A 91 -2.32 -10.51 -13.49
CA ARG A 91 -3.32 -10.99 -14.46
C ARG A 91 -4.36 -9.93 -14.70
N PRO A 92 -4.75 -9.73 -15.98
CA PRO A 92 -5.91 -8.90 -16.24
C PRO A 92 -7.12 -9.54 -15.57
N VAL A 93 -7.93 -8.75 -14.90
CA VAL A 93 -9.16 -9.24 -14.29
C VAL A 93 -10.20 -9.27 -15.37
N PRO A 94 -10.69 -10.48 -15.78
CA PRO A 94 -11.72 -10.54 -16.80
C PRO A 94 -13.01 -9.89 -16.30
N SER A 95 -13.58 -9.02 -17.08
CA SER A 95 -14.74 -8.25 -16.65
C SER A 95 -16.00 -9.09 -16.51
N ASP A 96 -15.98 -10.30 -17.04
CA ASP A 96 -17.15 -11.18 -17.05
C ASP A 96 -16.98 -12.45 -16.19
N SER A 97 -15.95 -12.53 -15.37
CA SER A 97 -15.62 -13.76 -14.63
C SER A 97 -16.08 -13.72 -13.17
N GLY A 98 -17.34 -13.41 -12.92
CA GLY A 98 -17.87 -13.47 -11.58
C GLY A 98 -17.55 -12.24 -10.74
N PRO A 99 -17.23 -12.39 -9.46
CA PRO A 99 -17.05 -11.22 -8.60
C PRO A 99 -15.99 -10.28 -9.14
N ASP A 100 -16.30 -9.00 -9.09
CA ASP A 100 -15.36 -7.96 -9.48
C ASP A 100 -14.27 -7.89 -8.41
N PHE A 101 -13.08 -8.40 -8.73
CA PHE A 101 -11.96 -8.42 -7.80
C PHE A 101 -11.56 -7.03 -7.34
N LEU A 102 -11.66 -6.05 -8.24
CA LEU A 102 -11.31 -4.68 -7.88
C LEU A 102 -12.30 -4.13 -6.84
N THR A 103 -13.58 -4.33 -7.05
CA THR A 103 -14.59 -3.91 -6.07
C THR A 103 -14.37 -4.59 -4.74
N MET A 104 -14.08 -5.89 -4.77
CA MET A 104 -13.80 -6.64 -3.54
C MET A 104 -12.56 -6.08 -2.83
N ALA A 105 -11.51 -5.81 -3.58
CA ALA A 105 -10.28 -5.25 -3.01
C ALA A 105 -10.53 -3.88 -2.39
N MET A 106 -11.30 -3.04 -3.06
CA MET A 106 -11.64 -1.72 -2.53
C MET A 106 -12.40 -1.82 -1.21
N LYS A 107 -13.32 -2.78 -1.12
CA LYS A 107 -14.08 -3.00 0.12
C LYS A 107 -13.18 -3.48 1.26
N LEU A 108 -12.08 -4.14 0.94
CA LEU A 108 -11.16 -4.67 1.94
C LEU A 108 -10.01 -3.71 2.25
N GLY A 109 -10.07 -2.49 1.75
CA GLY A 109 -9.12 -1.45 2.11
C GLY A 109 -8.15 -1.02 1.03
N ALA A 110 -8.22 -1.62 -0.17
CA ALA A 110 -7.36 -1.19 -1.27
C ALA A 110 -7.76 0.20 -1.74
N VAL A 111 -6.78 1.06 -1.94
CA VAL A 111 -7.03 2.43 -2.42
C VAL A 111 -6.58 2.62 -3.87
N SER A 112 -5.83 1.67 -4.42
CA SER A 112 -5.32 1.75 -5.78
C SER A 112 -4.88 0.37 -6.22
N GLN A 113 -4.63 0.21 -7.53
CA GLN A 113 -4.09 -1.03 -8.04
C GLN A 113 -3.01 -0.76 -9.08
N LEU A 114 -2.07 -1.70 -9.19
CA LEU A 114 -1.05 -1.70 -10.22
C LEU A 114 -1.12 -3.03 -10.95
N GLN A 115 -1.20 -3.00 -12.26
CA GLN A 115 -1.19 -4.21 -13.08
C GLN A 115 0.23 -4.43 -13.59
N LYS A 116 0.74 -5.65 -13.44
CA LYS A 116 2.05 -6.03 -13.98
C LYS A 116 1.93 -6.26 -15.49
N PRO A 117 2.92 -5.85 -16.29
CA PRO A 117 4.05 -5.02 -15.92
C PRO A 117 3.62 -3.55 -15.78
N PHE A 118 4.13 -2.87 -14.78
CA PHE A 118 3.85 -1.46 -14.60
C PHE A 118 5.09 -0.63 -14.88
N LYS A 119 4.87 0.64 -15.20
CA LYS A 119 5.96 1.58 -15.44
C LYS A 119 6.41 2.21 -14.13
N PRO A 120 7.69 2.60 -14.02
CA PRO A 120 8.16 3.29 -12.81
C PRO A 120 7.30 4.50 -12.43
N ALA A 121 6.86 5.27 -13.41
CA ALA A 121 6.01 6.43 -13.15
C ALA A 121 4.68 6.04 -12.52
N GLU A 122 4.11 4.91 -12.92
CA GLU A 122 2.86 4.40 -12.34
C GLU A 122 3.06 4.02 -10.88
N LEU A 123 4.16 3.36 -10.58
CA LEU A 123 4.50 2.97 -9.22
C LEU A 123 4.64 4.20 -8.32
N LEU A 124 5.43 5.17 -8.76
CA LEU A 124 5.68 6.37 -7.97
C LEU A 124 4.43 7.22 -7.80
N ALA A 125 3.58 7.28 -8.83
CA ALA A 125 2.32 7.98 -8.74
C ALA A 125 1.38 7.33 -7.72
N ALA A 126 1.37 6.00 -7.66
CA ALA A 126 0.56 5.28 -6.68
C ALA A 126 1.00 5.62 -5.26
N VAL A 127 2.31 5.66 -5.02
CA VAL A 127 2.85 6.01 -3.70
C VAL A 127 2.45 7.43 -3.33
N THR A 128 2.70 8.38 -4.21
CA THR A 128 2.38 9.79 -3.96
C THR A 128 0.89 9.97 -3.68
N GLY A 129 0.04 9.36 -4.48
CA GLY A 129 -1.40 9.46 -4.30
C GLY A 129 -1.87 8.89 -2.98
N CYS A 130 -1.31 7.76 -2.55
CA CYS A 130 -1.66 7.14 -1.29
C CYS A 130 -1.21 7.97 -0.10
N LEU A 131 -0.01 8.53 -0.16
CA LEU A 131 0.51 9.34 0.92
C LEU A 131 -0.26 10.65 1.05
N GLU A 132 -0.64 11.25 -0.07
CA GLU A 132 -1.46 12.45 -0.05
C GLU A 132 -2.85 12.18 0.52
N ALA A 133 -3.45 11.06 0.14
CA ALA A 133 -4.76 10.67 0.65
C ALA A 133 -4.71 10.42 2.17
N ALA A 134 -3.66 9.74 2.64
CA ALA A 134 -3.47 9.48 4.06
C ALA A 134 -3.27 10.77 4.83
N ALA A 135 -2.51 11.71 4.27
CA ALA A 135 -2.29 13.00 4.90
C ALA A 135 -3.60 13.79 5.01
N ARG A 136 -4.45 13.74 3.98
CA ARG A 136 -5.75 14.41 4.03
C ARG A 136 -6.67 13.81 5.09
N LEU A 137 -6.66 12.48 5.24
CA LEU A 137 -7.45 11.82 6.27
C LEU A 137 -6.96 12.19 7.67
N SER A 138 -5.65 12.20 7.88
CA SER A 138 -5.07 12.64 9.13
C SER A 138 -5.43 14.08 9.43
N ALA A 139 -5.33 14.96 8.43
CA ALA A 139 -5.65 16.36 8.60
C ALA A 139 -7.14 16.58 8.92
N SER A 140 -8.02 15.78 8.33
CA SER A 140 -9.44 15.95 8.59
C SER A 140 -9.86 15.44 9.96
N THR A 141 -9.14 14.48 10.54
CA THR A 141 -9.42 14.07 11.92
C THR A 141 -8.73 14.96 12.94
N ARG A 142 -7.55 15.45 12.62
CA ARG A 142 -6.79 16.30 13.52
C ARG A 142 -7.45 17.67 13.79
N PRO A 143 -7.96 18.37 12.76
CA PRO A 143 -8.57 19.66 13.00
C PRO A 143 -9.78 19.64 13.93
N ALA A 144 -10.49 18.54 13.98
CA ALA A 144 -11.63 18.45 14.88
C ALA A 144 -11.21 18.65 16.32
N SER A 145 -10.12 18.01 16.74
CA SER A 145 -9.62 18.19 18.09
C SER A 145 -8.97 19.55 18.27
N GLY A 146 -8.32 20.05 17.26
CA GLY A 146 -7.72 21.37 17.31
C GLY A 146 -8.77 22.47 17.44
N VAL A 147 -9.84 22.33 16.69
CA VAL A 147 -10.94 23.31 16.76
C VAL A 147 -11.62 23.22 18.11
N ALA A 148 -11.81 22.03 18.62
CA ALA A 148 -12.45 21.85 19.91
C ALA A 148 -11.67 22.54 21.03
N SER A 149 -10.36 22.61 20.89
CA SER A 149 -9.54 23.31 21.87
C SER A 149 -9.50 24.82 21.64
N GLY A 150 -10.04 25.27 20.54
CA GLY A 150 -9.98 26.66 20.14
C GLY A 150 -10.66 27.67 21.05
N PRO A 151 -11.84 27.47 21.50
CA PRO A 151 -12.51 28.47 22.32
C PRO A 151 -11.93 28.66 23.69
#